data_9dd501246dc96b9ca21f056fd7d80e93
#
_entry.id   9dd501246dc96b9ca21f056fd7d80e93
#
_cell.length_a   1.000
_cell.length_b   1.000
_cell.length_c   1.000
_cell.angle_alpha   90.00
_cell.angle_beta   90.00
_cell.angle_gamma   90.00
#
_symmetry.space_group_name_H-M   'P 1'
#
loop_
_entity.id
_entity.type
_entity.pdbx_description
1 polymer ?
#
loop_
_entity_poly.entity_id
_entity_poly.type
_entity_poly.pdbx_seq_one_letter_code
_entity_poly.pdbx_strand_id
1 'polypeptide(L)'
;MNSLTLLLGSAIIFIIAYVCYGGYLAKKWGIDDNRKTPAHTKYDGVDYVPAKSPILLGHHFASIAGAGPIVGPIQAAIFGWIPVTLWVIFGSIFFGGVQDFGSLFASIRHDGKSIGEIIETNMGKRGKKLFALFAWLTLILVVAAFANIVADNFVSTPEAATASLLFIVLAVLFGICVYRLKMPILPATIVGVILLFASIYVGFLFPVALSKQTWIILLMIYIFIASVTPVWILLQPRDYLNSYLLYVMMFGAIIGIVVLRPEIQMDGFIGFNVNGQYLFPILFVTVACGAISGFHSLVGSGTSAKQLYKESDAKKIGYGAMLIEGLLAIVALITVAYLASSKYGDLMANGGPVNVFAEGIATFMATFGIPFGIGKTFTSLAISAFALTSLDTATRLARFIFQEFFDTNGMDDKEATQANPLSNKYVSTVITVVCSGLLAVMGYEKIWPIFGSANQLLAAIALMAIAIWLSNAKKGCKEFIIPIVFMFIVTIVSLVLNIKDNIGVNYLLVFIAVALLILALILIKEAITFLNSKRKSEKIE
;
A
#
# COMPACT_ATOMS: atom_id res chain seq x y z
N MET A 1 -23.55 4.18 -19.69
CA MET A 1 -23.86 3.80 -18.29
C MET A 1 -23.45 4.97 -17.40
N ASN A 2 -24.24 5.28 -16.35
CA ASN A 2 -23.92 6.38 -15.45
C ASN A 2 -22.86 5.94 -14.41
N SER A 3 -21.87 6.77 -14.14
CA SER A 3 -20.83 6.51 -13.13
C SER A 3 -21.39 6.31 -11.71
N LEU A 4 -22.55 6.93 -11.41
CA LEU A 4 -23.24 6.72 -10.14
C LEU A 4 -23.67 5.26 -9.95
N THR A 5 -24.15 4.60 -11.03
CA THR A 5 -24.53 3.18 -10.99
C THR A 5 -23.30 2.31 -10.70
N LEU A 6 -22.14 2.63 -11.28
CA LEU A 6 -20.89 1.92 -11.02
C LEU A 6 -20.44 2.09 -9.56
N LEU A 7 -20.47 3.34 -9.05
CA LEU A 7 -20.09 3.65 -7.66
C LEU A 7 -21.00 2.93 -6.65
N LEU A 8 -22.33 3.11 -6.78
CA LEU A 8 -23.29 2.53 -5.84
C LEU A 8 -23.33 1.01 -5.92
N GLY A 9 -23.28 0.44 -7.14
CA GLY A 9 -23.23 -1.00 -7.34
C GLY A 9 -22.00 -1.62 -6.65
N SER A 10 -20.82 -1.03 -6.86
CA SER A 10 -19.59 -1.48 -6.21
C SER A 10 -19.64 -1.34 -4.68
N ALA A 11 -20.14 -0.21 -4.17
CA ALA A 11 -20.29 0.02 -2.74
C ALA A 11 -21.23 -1.01 -2.09
N ILE A 12 -22.37 -1.29 -2.71
CA ILE A 12 -23.33 -2.31 -2.22
C ILE A 12 -22.67 -3.68 -2.19
N ILE A 13 -21.97 -4.07 -3.26
CA ILE A 13 -21.26 -5.36 -3.33
C ILE A 13 -20.21 -5.45 -2.21
N PHE A 14 -19.43 -4.39 -1.97
CA PHE A 14 -18.44 -4.36 -0.89
C PHE A 14 -19.08 -4.45 0.51
N ILE A 15 -20.21 -3.78 0.74
CA ILE A 15 -20.94 -3.88 2.02
C ILE A 15 -21.45 -5.32 2.22
N ILE A 16 -22.03 -5.94 1.21
CA ILE A 16 -22.49 -7.33 1.25
C ILE A 16 -21.30 -8.26 1.53
N ALA A 17 -20.18 -8.07 0.84
CA ALA A 17 -18.97 -8.86 1.05
C ALA A 17 -18.43 -8.71 2.47
N TYR A 18 -18.39 -7.48 3.03
CA TYR A 18 -17.97 -7.22 4.40
C TYR A 18 -18.84 -7.97 5.43
N VAL A 19 -20.16 -7.90 5.26
CA VAL A 19 -21.10 -8.52 6.20
C VAL A 19 -21.07 -10.05 6.05
N CYS A 20 -21.25 -10.55 4.83
CA CYS A 20 -21.42 -11.98 4.56
C CYS A 20 -20.08 -12.72 4.55
N TYR A 21 -19.18 -12.38 3.62
CA TYR A 21 -17.94 -13.14 3.43
C TYR A 21 -16.90 -12.83 4.50
N GLY A 22 -16.69 -11.56 4.85
CA GLY A 22 -15.82 -11.19 5.97
C GLY A 22 -16.35 -11.72 7.31
N GLY A 23 -17.68 -11.78 7.50
CA GLY A 23 -18.32 -12.43 8.67
C GLY A 23 -18.10 -13.93 8.71
N TYR A 24 -18.22 -14.61 7.57
CA TYR A 24 -17.91 -16.03 7.42
C TYR A 24 -16.44 -16.34 7.78
N LEU A 25 -15.48 -15.56 7.26
CA LEU A 25 -14.07 -15.73 7.55
C LEU A 25 -13.76 -15.54 9.04
N ALA A 26 -14.31 -14.49 9.66
CA ALA A 26 -14.12 -14.20 11.08
C ALA A 26 -14.62 -15.36 11.96
N LYS A 27 -15.81 -15.90 11.65
CA LYS A 27 -16.37 -17.06 12.36
C LYS A 27 -15.54 -18.32 12.14
N LYS A 28 -15.14 -18.59 10.90
CA LYS A 28 -14.35 -19.76 10.52
C LYS A 28 -12.97 -19.77 11.18
N TRP A 29 -12.30 -18.62 11.23
CA TRP A 29 -10.97 -18.50 11.83
C TRP A 29 -11.02 -18.44 13.36
N GLY A 30 -12.21 -18.27 13.95
CA GLY A 30 -12.43 -18.27 15.40
C GLY A 30 -11.87 -17.04 16.06
N ILE A 31 -12.34 -15.88 15.63
CA ILE A 31 -12.13 -14.58 16.32
C ILE A 31 -12.75 -14.66 17.71
N ASP A 32 -12.00 -14.28 18.74
CA ASP A 32 -12.41 -14.34 20.14
C ASP A 32 -11.96 -13.08 20.88
N ASP A 33 -12.91 -12.23 21.24
CA ASP A 33 -12.67 -10.97 21.97
C ASP A 33 -12.28 -11.17 23.44
N ASN A 34 -12.43 -12.39 23.99
CA ASN A 34 -11.95 -12.71 25.34
C ASN A 34 -10.42 -12.89 25.36
N ARG A 35 -9.81 -13.10 24.21
CA ARG A 35 -8.36 -13.19 24.06
C ARG A 35 -7.75 -11.80 24.01
N LYS A 36 -6.83 -11.51 24.95
CA LYS A 36 -6.05 -10.28 24.92
C LYS A 36 -5.12 -10.25 23.70
N THR A 37 -5.11 -9.12 23.00
CA THR A 37 -4.22 -8.91 21.86
C THR A 37 -2.79 -8.60 22.30
N PRO A 38 -1.79 -8.75 21.41
CA PRO A 38 -0.39 -8.38 21.71
C PRO A 38 -0.22 -6.94 22.17
N ALA A 39 -1.06 -6.01 21.70
CA ALA A 39 -1.08 -4.63 22.15
C ALA A 39 -1.22 -4.49 23.66
N HIS A 40 -1.94 -5.42 24.31
CA HIS A 40 -2.12 -5.45 25.77
C HIS A 40 -1.11 -6.34 26.48
N THR A 41 -0.77 -7.51 25.90
CA THR A 41 0.09 -8.50 26.58
C THR A 41 1.58 -8.16 26.48
N LYS A 42 1.97 -7.39 25.47
CA LYS A 42 3.35 -6.94 25.20
C LYS A 42 3.49 -5.42 25.21
N TYR A 43 2.60 -4.73 25.91
CA TYR A 43 2.62 -3.28 26.00
C TYR A 43 4.01 -2.75 26.40
N ASP A 44 4.59 -1.92 25.51
CA ASP A 44 5.91 -1.30 25.70
C ASP A 44 5.85 0.24 25.65
N GLY A 45 4.68 0.80 25.34
CA GLY A 45 4.49 2.25 25.22
C GLY A 45 5.12 2.88 23.96
N VAL A 46 5.68 2.07 23.06
CA VAL A 46 6.37 2.54 21.84
C VAL A 46 5.74 1.95 20.59
N ASP A 47 5.80 0.63 20.41
CA ASP A 47 5.24 -0.11 19.27
C ASP A 47 3.94 -0.84 19.64
N TYR A 48 3.92 -1.46 20.81
CA TYR A 48 2.77 -2.20 21.32
C TYR A 48 1.89 -1.29 22.19
N VAL A 49 1.00 -0.55 21.53
CA VAL A 49 0.11 0.40 22.18
C VAL A 49 -1.33 0.19 21.69
N PRO A 50 -2.29 -0.22 22.57
CA PRO A 50 -3.65 -0.48 22.14
C PRO A 50 -4.33 0.80 21.65
N ALA A 51 -4.80 0.80 20.41
CA ALA A 51 -5.52 1.90 19.79
C ALA A 51 -7.00 1.57 19.57
N LYS A 52 -7.89 2.55 19.76
CA LYS A 52 -9.32 2.39 19.45
C LYS A 52 -9.52 2.11 17.95
N SER A 53 -10.47 1.22 17.63
CA SER A 53 -10.74 0.76 16.27
C SER A 53 -10.84 1.88 15.20
N PRO A 54 -11.53 3.01 15.41
CA PRO A 54 -11.57 4.08 14.39
C PRO A 54 -10.22 4.76 14.15
N ILE A 55 -9.41 4.92 15.21
CA ILE A 55 -8.07 5.53 15.10
C ILE A 55 -7.15 4.59 14.34
N LEU A 56 -7.15 3.29 14.70
CA LEU A 56 -6.33 2.30 14.05
C LEU A 56 -6.77 2.06 12.59
N LEU A 57 -8.08 2.11 12.30
CA LEU A 57 -8.58 2.02 10.93
C LEU A 57 -8.04 3.20 10.09
N GLY A 58 -8.11 4.43 10.60
CA GLY A 58 -7.56 5.61 9.90
C GLY A 58 -6.06 5.49 9.65
N HIS A 59 -5.29 5.10 10.67
CA HIS A 59 -3.85 4.89 10.54
C HIS A 59 -3.50 3.77 9.56
N HIS A 60 -4.15 2.61 9.67
CA HIS A 60 -3.92 1.47 8.78
C HIS A 60 -4.29 1.83 7.33
N PHE A 61 -5.48 2.42 7.13
CA PHE A 61 -5.96 2.81 5.81
C PHE A 61 -5.05 3.87 5.17
N ALA A 62 -4.62 4.90 5.90
CA ALA A 62 -3.67 5.88 5.37
C ALA A 62 -2.31 5.26 5.01
N SER A 63 -1.90 4.18 5.68
CA SER A 63 -0.64 3.48 5.41
C SER A 63 -0.71 2.58 4.18
N ILE A 64 -1.86 1.91 3.92
CA ILE A 64 -2.05 1.01 2.79
C ILE A 64 -2.51 1.74 1.53
N ALA A 65 -3.45 2.68 1.67
CA ALA A 65 -4.03 3.45 0.55
C ALA A 65 -3.07 4.56 0.06
N GLY A 66 -1.89 4.16 -0.40
CA GLY A 66 -0.97 5.07 -1.08
C GLY A 66 -1.48 5.53 -2.46
N ALA A 67 -0.57 5.89 -3.35
CA ALA A 67 -0.93 6.23 -4.73
C ALA A 67 -1.39 5.02 -5.59
N GLY A 68 -1.12 3.78 -5.13
CA GLY A 68 -1.39 2.56 -5.88
C GLY A 68 -2.85 2.36 -6.32
N PRO A 69 -3.86 2.48 -5.42
CA PRO A 69 -5.26 2.32 -5.78
C PRO A 69 -5.80 3.42 -6.70
N ILE A 70 -5.06 4.52 -6.84
CA ILE A 70 -5.38 5.61 -7.79
C ILE A 70 -4.72 5.35 -9.14
N VAL A 71 -3.42 5.14 -9.13
CA VAL A 71 -2.59 5.03 -10.33
C VAL A 71 -2.91 3.76 -11.13
N GLY A 72 -3.07 2.62 -10.44
CA GLY A 72 -3.30 1.32 -11.08
C GLY A 72 -4.56 1.29 -11.95
N PRO A 73 -5.74 1.59 -11.41
CA PRO A 73 -6.98 1.57 -12.20
C PRO A 73 -6.98 2.55 -13.37
N ILE A 74 -6.38 3.74 -13.20
CA ILE A 74 -6.27 4.74 -14.28
C ILE A 74 -5.40 4.24 -15.41
N GLN A 75 -4.24 3.64 -15.11
CA GLN A 75 -3.38 3.05 -16.15
C GLN A 75 -4.01 1.84 -16.83
N ALA A 76 -4.65 0.96 -16.06
CA ALA A 76 -5.28 -0.24 -16.58
C ALA A 76 -6.56 0.06 -17.40
N ALA A 77 -7.08 1.28 -17.31
CA ALA A 77 -8.26 1.71 -18.08
C ALA A 77 -8.05 1.64 -19.61
N ILE A 78 -6.80 1.52 -20.09
CA ILE A 78 -6.52 1.23 -21.50
C ILE A 78 -7.21 -0.03 -22.03
N PHE A 79 -7.53 -1.00 -21.16
CA PHE A 79 -8.26 -2.22 -21.54
C PHE A 79 -9.80 -2.05 -21.51
N GLY A 80 -10.28 -0.88 -21.08
CA GLY A 80 -11.68 -0.58 -20.83
C GLY A 80 -12.04 -0.65 -19.34
N TRP A 81 -13.16 -0.01 -18.99
CA TRP A 81 -13.57 0.10 -17.58
C TRP A 81 -14.13 -1.21 -16.97
N ILE A 82 -14.72 -2.10 -17.78
CA ILE A 82 -15.31 -3.37 -17.29
C ILE A 82 -14.25 -4.31 -16.72
N PRO A 83 -13.15 -4.67 -17.44
CA PRO A 83 -12.12 -5.55 -16.89
C PRO A 83 -11.51 -5.01 -15.60
N VAL A 84 -11.27 -3.69 -15.54
CA VAL A 84 -10.72 -3.04 -14.33
C VAL A 84 -11.69 -3.15 -13.16
N THR A 85 -12.98 -2.83 -13.39
CA THR A 85 -14.03 -2.95 -12.36
C THR A 85 -14.12 -4.37 -11.81
N LEU A 86 -14.16 -5.36 -12.71
CA LEU A 86 -14.26 -6.76 -12.31
C LEU A 86 -13.05 -7.16 -11.44
N TRP A 87 -11.84 -6.80 -11.89
CA TRP A 87 -10.65 -7.14 -11.11
C TRP A 87 -10.60 -6.42 -9.75
N VAL A 88 -10.95 -5.14 -9.68
CA VAL A 88 -11.03 -4.41 -8.41
C VAL A 88 -12.04 -5.07 -7.47
N ILE A 89 -13.25 -5.39 -7.92
CA ILE A 89 -14.29 -5.99 -7.07
C ILE A 89 -13.89 -7.39 -6.60
N PHE A 90 -13.57 -8.29 -7.54
CA PHE A 90 -13.21 -9.67 -7.18
C PHE A 90 -11.90 -9.74 -6.40
N GLY A 91 -10.90 -8.95 -6.80
CA GLY A 91 -9.60 -8.88 -6.15
C GLY A 91 -9.70 -8.38 -4.73
N SER A 92 -10.39 -7.26 -4.48
CA SER A 92 -10.57 -6.72 -3.12
C SER A 92 -11.31 -7.68 -2.19
N ILE A 93 -12.32 -8.40 -2.68
CA ILE A 93 -13.16 -9.29 -1.87
C ILE A 93 -12.46 -10.61 -1.56
N PHE A 94 -11.98 -11.30 -2.60
CA PHE A 94 -11.56 -12.71 -2.48
C PHE A 94 -10.05 -12.88 -2.39
N PHE A 95 -9.27 -11.84 -2.69
CA PHE A 95 -7.82 -11.87 -2.67
C PHE A 95 -7.26 -10.91 -1.61
N GLY A 96 -7.34 -9.60 -1.82
CA GLY A 96 -6.77 -8.59 -0.94
C GLY A 96 -7.39 -8.62 0.46
N GLY A 97 -8.73 -8.61 0.56
CA GLY A 97 -9.41 -8.66 1.86
C GLY A 97 -9.09 -9.93 2.65
N VAL A 98 -9.02 -11.09 1.97
CA VAL A 98 -8.60 -12.36 2.60
C VAL A 98 -7.16 -12.29 3.08
N GLN A 99 -6.26 -11.69 2.26
CA GLN A 99 -4.86 -11.50 2.60
C GLN A 99 -4.68 -10.56 3.79
N ASP A 100 -5.29 -9.39 3.76
CA ASP A 100 -5.07 -8.34 4.76
C ASP A 100 -5.64 -8.76 6.11
N PHE A 101 -6.86 -9.29 6.11
CA PHE A 101 -7.45 -9.87 7.32
C PHE A 101 -6.63 -11.06 7.83
N GLY A 102 -6.20 -11.96 6.94
CA GLY A 102 -5.41 -13.12 7.29
C GLY A 102 -4.04 -12.76 7.84
N SER A 103 -3.35 -11.77 7.26
CA SER A 103 -2.04 -11.28 7.71
C SER A 103 -2.12 -10.67 9.11
N LEU A 104 -3.14 -9.82 9.33
CA LEU A 104 -3.38 -9.19 10.62
C LEU A 104 -3.75 -10.23 11.68
N PHE A 105 -4.65 -11.16 11.34
CA PHE A 105 -5.06 -12.25 12.23
C PHE A 105 -3.92 -13.22 12.57
N ALA A 106 -3.12 -13.61 11.59
CA ALA A 106 -1.96 -14.46 11.80
C ALA A 106 -0.94 -13.77 12.74
N SER A 107 -0.69 -12.48 12.53
CA SER A 107 0.25 -11.70 13.35
C SER A 107 -0.20 -11.60 14.81
N ILE A 108 -1.46 -11.26 15.08
CA ILE A 108 -1.95 -11.20 16.48
C ILE A 108 -1.91 -12.54 17.19
N ARG A 109 -1.99 -13.66 16.46
CA ARG A 109 -1.88 -15.02 17.00
C ARG A 109 -0.41 -15.46 17.18
N HIS A 110 0.54 -14.69 16.65
CA HIS A 110 1.99 -14.84 16.80
C HIS A 110 2.59 -13.62 17.52
N ASP A 111 1.94 -13.13 18.56
CA ASP A 111 2.45 -12.06 19.41
C ASP A 111 2.77 -10.73 18.70
N GLY A 112 2.06 -10.42 17.60
CA GLY A 112 2.29 -9.21 16.81
C GLY A 112 3.54 -9.30 15.90
N LYS A 113 4.01 -10.51 15.61
CA LYS A 113 5.19 -10.76 14.77
C LYS A 113 4.92 -10.53 13.28
N SER A 114 6.00 -10.20 12.54
CA SER A 114 5.94 -10.00 11.09
C SER A 114 5.61 -11.29 10.32
N ILE A 115 5.18 -11.17 9.06
CA ILE A 115 4.99 -12.34 8.17
C ILE A 115 6.30 -13.14 8.03
N GLY A 116 7.46 -12.47 8.04
CA GLY A 116 8.76 -13.16 7.98
C GLY A 116 8.98 -14.10 9.16
N GLU A 117 8.60 -13.70 10.37
CA GLU A 117 8.70 -14.55 11.55
C GLU A 117 7.64 -15.67 11.58
N ILE A 118 6.45 -15.42 11.01
CA ILE A 118 5.45 -16.46 10.80
C ILE A 118 5.98 -17.52 9.81
N ILE A 119 6.70 -17.10 8.77
CA ILE A 119 7.39 -18.00 7.84
C ILE A 119 8.47 -18.79 8.58
N GLU A 120 9.28 -18.17 9.44
CA GLU A 120 10.29 -18.86 10.22
C GLU A 120 9.70 -19.96 11.09
N THR A 121 8.60 -19.66 11.80
CA THR A 121 7.92 -20.63 12.68
C THR A 121 7.39 -21.84 11.90
N ASN A 122 6.98 -21.65 10.64
CA ASN A 122 6.34 -22.69 9.84
C ASN A 122 7.28 -23.33 8.79
N MET A 123 8.29 -22.63 8.28
CA MET A 123 9.16 -23.06 7.19
C MET A 123 10.64 -23.02 7.54
N GLY A 124 10.98 -22.58 8.78
CA GLY A 124 12.36 -22.51 9.29
C GLY A 124 13.12 -21.26 8.85
N LYS A 125 14.35 -21.13 9.40
CA LYS A 125 15.21 -19.94 9.21
C LYS A 125 15.56 -19.65 7.75
N ARG A 126 15.72 -20.69 6.93
CA ARG A 126 16.03 -20.52 5.50
C ARG A 126 14.87 -19.82 4.77
N GLY A 127 13.63 -20.23 5.04
CA GLY A 127 12.44 -19.59 4.47
C GLY A 127 12.35 -18.12 4.87
N LYS A 128 12.61 -17.79 6.14
CA LYS A 128 12.66 -16.39 6.62
C LYS A 128 13.69 -15.54 5.87
N LYS A 129 14.94 -16.03 5.73
CA LYS A 129 15.98 -15.27 5.02
C LYS A 129 15.65 -15.04 3.55
N LEU A 130 15.14 -16.05 2.87
CA LEU A 130 14.69 -15.90 1.47
C LEU A 130 13.54 -14.90 1.35
N PHE A 131 12.58 -14.97 2.26
CA PHE A 131 11.49 -14.01 2.31
C PHE A 131 11.97 -12.60 2.63
N ALA A 132 12.86 -12.43 3.60
CA ALA A 132 13.41 -11.11 3.96
C ALA A 132 14.15 -10.47 2.79
N LEU A 133 14.97 -11.23 2.05
CA LEU A 133 15.63 -10.72 0.85
C LEU A 133 14.62 -10.34 -0.24
N PHE A 134 13.62 -11.18 -0.49
CA PHE A 134 12.57 -10.91 -1.47
C PHE A 134 11.76 -9.65 -1.08
N ALA A 135 11.33 -9.56 0.16
CA ALA A 135 10.54 -8.43 0.66
C ALA A 135 11.35 -7.12 0.63
N TRP A 136 12.64 -7.17 0.96
CA TRP A 136 13.53 -6.01 0.90
C TRP A 136 13.70 -5.50 -0.55
N LEU A 137 13.95 -6.39 -1.50
CA LEU A 137 14.03 -6.03 -2.92
C LEU A 137 12.71 -5.43 -3.43
N THR A 138 11.58 -5.99 -3.02
CA THR A 138 10.26 -5.44 -3.35
C THR A 138 10.07 -4.04 -2.75
N LEU A 139 10.44 -3.84 -1.50
CA LEU A 139 10.31 -2.54 -0.83
C LEU A 139 11.21 -1.46 -1.43
N ILE A 140 12.40 -1.80 -1.92
CA ILE A 140 13.25 -0.87 -2.70
C ILE A 140 12.48 -0.37 -3.94
N LEU A 141 11.80 -1.26 -4.66
CA LEU A 141 10.97 -0.89 -5.81
C LEU A 141 9.78 -0.01 -5.40
N VAL A 142 9.13 -0.32 -4.28
CA VAL A 142 8.04 0.51 -3.70
C VAL A 142 8.54 1.93 -3.43
N VAL A 143 9.66 2.07 -2.73
CA VAL A 143 10.27 3.37 -2.39
C VAL A 143 10.60 4.14 -3.67
N ALA A 144 11.22 3.50 -4.65
CA ALA A 144 11.58 4.12 -5.92
C ALA A 144 10.35 4.58 -6.71
N ALA A 145 9.29 3.76 -6.78
CA ALA A 145 8.05 4.08 -7.49
C ALA A 145 7.31 5.26 -6.84
N PHE A 146 7.12 5.23 -5.53
CA PHE A 146 6.42 6.31 -4.82
C PHE A 146 7.22 7.61 -4.78
N ALA A 147 8.55 7.55 -4.68
CA ALA A 147 9.39 8.75 -4.81
C ALA A 147 9.22 9.44 -6.17
N ASN A 148 9.13 8.67 -7.26
CA ASN A 148 8.84 9.20 -8.58
C ASN A 148 7.44 9.83 -8.65
N ILE A 149 6.41 9.17 -8.13
CA ILE A 149 5.04 9.70 -8.12
C ILE A 149 4.97 11.04 -7.39
N VAL A 150 5.61 11.14 -6.21
CA VAL A 150 5.65 12.39 -5.44
C VAL A 150 6.42 13.46 -6.20
N ALA A 151 7.58 13.14 -6.78
CA ALA A 151 8.38 14.08 -7.54
C ALA A 151 7.65 14.58 -8.79
N ASP A 152 6.99 13.70 -9.55
CA ASP A 152 6.18 14.07 -10.72
C ASP A 152 5.00 14.97 -10.34
N ASN A 153 4.34 14.65 -9.22
CA ASN A 153 3.24 15.47 -8.71
C ASN A 153 3.73 16.86 -8.26
N PHE A 154 4.89 16.97 -7.63
CA PHE A 154 5.47 18.26 -7.24
C PHE A 154 5.93 19.10 -8.44
N VAL A 155 6.35 18.46 -9.53
CA VAL A 155 6.68 19.16 -10.78
C VAL A 155 5.40 19.66 -11.47
N SER A 156 4.35 18.85 -11.51
CA SER A 156 3.09 19.20 -12.17
C SER A 156 2.21 20.14 -11.35
N THR A 157 2.37 20.16 -10.03
CA THR A 157 1.59 21.01 -9.09
C THR A 157 2.53 21.57 -8.02
N PRO A 158 3.31 22.63 -8.32
CA PRO A 158 4.27 23.21 -7.38
C PRO A 158 3.64 23.73 -6.07
N GLU A 159 2.37 24.10 -6.11
CA GLU A 159 1.58 24.51 -4.94
C GLU A 159 1.44 23.37 -3.94
N ALA A 160 1.26 22.13 -4.43
CA ALA A 160 1.18 20.96 -3.58
C ALA A 160 2.54 20.62 -2.94
N ALA A 161 3.65 20.93 -3.60
CA ALA A 161 4.98 20.76 -3.03
C ALA A 161 5.17 21.64 -1.79
N THR A 162 4.87 22.93 -1.91
CA THR A 162 4.94 23.87 -0.77
C THR A 162 4.02 23.44 0.38
N ALA A 163 2.78 23.11 0.06
CA ALA A 163 1.82 22.63 1.06
C ALA A 163 2.30 21.37 1.77
N SER A 164 2.91 20.42 1.05
CA SER A 164 3.47 19.19 1.62
C SER A 164 4.65 19.44 2.57
N LEU A 165 5.54 20.37 2.22
CA LEU A 165 6.65 20.77 3.09
C LEU A 165 6.15 21.42 4.38
N LEU A 166 5.18 22.32 4.30
CA LEU A 166 4.54 22.92 5.47
C LEU A 166 3.81 21.88 6.32
N PHE A 167 3.19 20.90 5.68
CA PHE A 167 2.49 19.83 6.36
C PHE A 167 3.44 18.93 7.15
N ILE A 168 4.65 18.65 6.67
CA ILE A 168 5.67 17.91 7.43
C ILE A 168 6.02 18.68 8.72
N VAL A 169 6.23 20.00 8.63
CA VAL A 169 6.50 20.85 9.79
C VAL A 169 5.33 20.85 10.76
N LEU A 170 4.10 20.99 10.24
CA LEU A 170 2.87 20.95 11.03
C LEU A 170 2.71 19.62 11.77
N ALA A 171 3.02 18.48 11.12
CA ALA A 171 2.95 17.16 11.73
C ALA A 171 3.92 17.03 12.91
N VAL A 172 5.16 17.53 12.78
CA VAL A 172 6.13 17.53 13.87
C VAL A 172 5.66 18.40 15.04
N LEU A 173 5.15 19.61 14.76
CA LEU A 173 4.60 20.50 15.78
C LEU A 173 3.40 19.86 16.49
N PHE A 174 2.49 19.27 15.74
CA PHE A 174 1.35 18.53 16.29
C PHE A 174 1.81 17.38 17.21
N GLY A 175 2.80 16.58 16.77
CA GLY A 175 3.39 15.52 17.57
C GLY A 175 3.97 16.03 18.89
N ILE A 176 4.72 17.12 18.86
CA ILE A 176 5.26 17.76 20.09
C ILE A 176 4.13 18.24 21.01
N CYS A 177 3.11 18.91 20.45
CA CYS A 177 1.97 19.40 21.23
C CYS A 177 1.20 18.27 21.93
N VAL A 178 0.90 17.19 21.21
CA VAL A 178 0.09 16.08 21.74
C VAL A 178 0.91 15.18 22.67
N TYR A 179 2.11 14.77 22.28
CA TYR A 179 2.87 13.75 23.02
C TYR A 179 3.78 14.34 24.11
N ARG A 180 4.40 15.51 23.89
CA ARG A 180 5.26 16.14 24.88
C ARG A 180 4.53 17.12 25.79
N LEU A 181 3.72 18.03 25.21
CA LEU A 181 2.98 19.05 25.95
C LEU A 181 1.65 18.50 26.51
N LYS A 182 1.29 17.25 26.16
CA LYS A 182 0.07 16.56 26.63
C LYS A 182 -1.23 17.35 26.36
N MET A 183 -1.27 18.09 25.26
CA MET A 183 -2.47 18.82 24.85
C MET A 183 -3.61 17.83 24.55
N PRO A 184 -4.86 18.15 24.89
CA PRO A 184 -6.02 17.34 24.53
C PRO A 184 -6.08 17.16 23.01
N ILE A 185 -6.29 15.91 22.56
CA ILE A 185 -6.21 15.56 21.13
C ILE A 185 -7.24 16.30 20.27
N LEU A 186 -8.47 16.53 20.78
CA LEU A 186 -9.54 17.15 20.01
C LEU A 186 -9.24 18.60 19.59
N PRO A 187 -8.91 19.54 20.51
CA PRO A 187 -8.54 20.89 20.12
C PRO A 187 -7.26 20.93 19.27
N ALA A 188 -6.27 20.08 19.58
CA ALA A 188 -5.07 19.96 18.75
C ALA A 188 -5.42 19.54 17.31
N THR A 189 -6.34 18.59 17.15
CA THR A 189 -6.82 18.14 15.83
C THR A 189 -7.52 19.24 15.07
N ILE A 190 -8.44 19.99 15.72
CA ILE A 190 -9.16 21.09 15.06
C ILE A 190 -8.17 22.13 14.53
N VAL A 191 -7.22 22.54 15.38
CA VAL A 191 -6.18 23.50 14.99
C VAL A 191 -5.28 22.91 13.88
N GLY A 192 -4.87 21.64 14.04
CA GLY A 192 -4.04 20.96 13.04
C GLY A 192 -4.71 20.88 11.66
N VAL A 193 -6.00 20.54 11.60
CA VAL A 193 -6.77 20.48 10.36
C VAL A 193 -6.96 21.87 9.75
N ILE A 194 -7.25 22.88 10.55
CA ILE A 194 -7.32 24.28 10.05
C ILE A 194 -5.99 24.71 9.44
N LEU A 195 -4.87 24.45 10.12
CA LEU A 195 -3.54 24.79 9.62
C LEU A 195 -3.16 23.96 8.39
N LEU A 196 -3.63 22.72 8.29
CA LEU A 196 -3.47 21.91 7.10
C LEU A 196 -4.13 22.55 5.87
N PHE A 197 -5.38 23.01 5.99
CA PHE A 197 -6.05 23.74 4.90
C PHE A 197 -5.41 25.11 4.63
N ALA A 198 -4.92 25.80 5.67
CA ALA A 198 -4.15 27.04 5.50
C ALA A 198 -2.84 26.80 4.72
N SER A 199 -2.19 25.64 4.89
CA SER A 199 -0.98 25.26 4.14
C SER A 199 -1.24 25.19 2.63
N ILE A 200 -2.44 24.79 2.20
CA ILE A 200 -2.84 24.78 0.79
C ILE A 200 -2.87 26.20 0.25
N TYR A 201 -3.47 27.11 0.99
CA TYR A 201 -3.53 28.53 0.60
C TYR A 201 -2.14 29.17 0.51
N VAL A 202 -1.25 28.86 1.46
CA VAL A 202 0.15 29.31 1.40
C VAL A 202 0.87 28.72 0.20
N GLY A 203 0.58 27.47 -0.17
CA GLY A 203 1.10 26.85 -1.39
C GLY A 203 0.76 27.64 -2.66
N PHE A 204 -0.46 28.16 -2.76
CA PHE A 204 -0.86 29.02 -3.88
C PHE A 204 -0.09 30.34 -3.91
N LEU A 205 0.23 30.92 -2.75
CA LEU A 205 0.96 32.18 -2.68
C LEU A 205 2.46 32.00 -2.99
N PHE A 206 3.05 30.89 -2.61
CA PHE A 206 4.48 30.64 -2.68
C PHE A 206 4.79 29.24 -3.26
N PRO A 207 4.48 28.98 -4.55
CA PRO A 207 4.76 27.68 -5.16
C PRO A 207 6.27 27.45 -5.29
N VAL A 208 6.76 26.27 -4.88
CA VAL A 208 8.15 25.85 -5.01
C VAL A 208 8.29 24.96 -6.23
N ALA A 209 8.83 25.50 -7.30
CA ALA A 209 9.10 24.81 -8.55
C ALA A 209 10.57 24.37 -8.64
N LEU A 210 10.83 23.07 -8.57
CA LEU A 210 12.15 22.47 -8.72
C LEU A 210 12.12 21.36 -9.79
N SER A 211 13.30 20.95 -10.28
CA SER A 211 13.40 19.84 -11.21
C SER A 211 13.04 18.50 -10.56
N LYS A 212 12.57 17.54 -11.35
CA LYS A 212 12.26 16.18 -10.87
C LYS A 212 13.44 15.55 -10.13
N GLN A 213 14.66 15.67 -10.69
CA GLN A 213 15.88 15.13 -10.07
C GLN A 213 16.13 15.75 -8.69
N THR A 214 15.97 17.08 -8.57
CA THR A 214 16.12 17.77 -7.28
C THR A 214 15.11 17.26 -6.27
N TRP A 215 13.84 17.07 -6.67
CA TRP A 215 12.81 16.52 -5.80
C TRP A 215 13.14 15.09 -5.36
N ILE A 216 13.62 14.22 -6.25
CA ILE A 216 14.03 12.85 -5.89
C ILE A 216 15.14 12.88 -4.83
N ILE A 217 16.17 13.75 -5.00
CA ILE A 217 17.26 13.86 -4.03
C ILE A 217 16.74 14.34 -2.66
N LEU A 218 15.89 15.39 -2.64
CA LEU A 218 15.29 15.89 -1.41
C LEU A 218 14.41 14.84 -0.72
N LEU A 219 13.64 14.08 -1.48
CA LEU A 219 12.84 12.98 -0.97
C LEU A 219 13.72 11.87 -0.37
N MET A 220 14.84 11.51 -1.01
CA MET A 220 15.79 10.52 -0.44
C MET A 220 16.37 10.99 0.89
N ILE A 221 16.76 12.26 1.01
CA ILE A 221 17.22 12.85 2.28
C ILE A 221 16.10 12.81 3.32
N TYR A 222 14.89 13.20 2.93
CA TYR A 222 13.73 13.20 3.81
C TYR A 222 13.40 11.81 4.35
N ILE A 223 13.31 10.78 3.51
CA ILE A 223 12.98 9.42 3.96
C ILE A 223 14.08 8.79 4.82
N PHE A 224 15.35 9.17 4.60
CA PHE A 224 16.44 8.80 5.51
C PHE A 224 16.14 9.31 6.92
N ILE A 225 15.86 10.62 7.05
CA ILE A 225 15.55 11.26 8.34
C ILE A 225 14.30 10.64 8.95
N ALA A 226 13.22 10.48 8.16
CA ALA A 226 11.96 9.89 8.61
C ALA A 226 12.12 8.45 9.10
N SER A 227 12.96 7.64 8.43
CA SER A 227 13.18 6.24 8.81
C SER A 227 13.92 6.09 10.15
N VAL A 228 14.85 6.98 10.50
CA VAL A 228 15.64 6.90 11.73
C VAL A 228 15.01 7.66 12.90
N THR A 229 14.04 8.56 12.62
CA THR A 229 13.33 9.36 13.62
C THR A 229 12.29 8.52 14.37
N PRO A 230 12.08 8.73 15.68
CA PRO A 230 10.99 8.08 16.42
C PRO A 230 9.62 8.31 15.79
N VAL A 231 8.79 7.26 15.78
CA VAL A 231 7.49 7.24 15.08
C VAL A 231 6.56 8.37 15.57
N TRP A 232 6.55 8.63 16.88
CA TRP A 232 5.67 9.62 17.51
C TRP A 232 5.99 11.08 17.15
N ILE A 233 7.20 11.37 16.62
CA ILE A 233 7.59 12.74 16.24
C ILE A 233 7.00 13.12 14.89
N LEU A 234 7.06 12.22 13.92
CA LEU A 234 6.73 12.53 12.52
C LEU A 234 5.63 11.63 11.96
N LEU A 235 5.81 10.30 11.97
CA LEU A 235 4.92 9.39 11.26
C LEU A 235 3.49 9.38 11.81
N GLN A 236 3.32 9.08 13.12
CA GLN A 236 1.99 9.00 13.72
C GLN A 236 1.20 10.31 13.59
N PRO A 237 1.75 11.49 13.92
CA PRO A 237 1.04 12.75 13.77
C PRO A 237 0.68 13.06 12.32
N ARG A 238 1.60 12.79 11.39
CA ARG A 238 1.38 13.03 9.99
C ARG A 238 0.29 12.12 9.42
N ASP A 239 0.36 10.83 9.68
CA ASP A 239 -0.62 9.85 9.19
C ASP A 239 -2.01 10.12 9.77
N TYR A 240 -2.08 10.54 11.03
CA TYR A 240 -3.32 10.96 11.66
C TYR A 240 -3.93 12.19 10.94
N LEU A 241 -3.16 13.23 10.68
CA LEU A 241 -3.65 14.40 9.95
C LEU A 241 -3.97 14.07 8.48
N ASN A 242 -3.17 13.20 7.83
CA ASN A 242 -3.43 12.73 6.46
C ASN A 242 -4.76 12.02 6.31
N SER A 243 -5.21 11.28 7.33
CA SER A 243 -6.49 10.59 7.26
C SER A 243 -7.67 11.55 7.03
N TYR A 244 -7.58 12.79 7.53
CA TYR A 244 -8.61 13.81 7.26
C TYR A 244 -8.60 14.29 5.81
N LEU A 245 -7.42 14.45 5.19
CA LEU A 245 -7.34 14.74 3.74
C LEU A 245 -8.00 13.64 2.92
N LEU A 246 -7.71 12.38 3.28
CA LEU A 246 -8.28 11.23 2.59
C LEU A 246 -9.80 11.18 2.70
N TYR A 247 -10.33 11.36 3.92
CA TYR A 247 -11.78 11.36 4.12
C TYR A 247 -12.45 12.51 3.37
N VAL A 248 -11.92 13.72 3.44
CA VAL A 248 -12.48 14.88 2.73
C VAL A 248 -12.40 14.66 1.21
N MET A 249 -11.31 14.12 0.69
CA MET A 249 -11.17 13.79 -0.74
C MET A 249 -12.20 12.74 -1.17
N MET A 250 -12.33 11.63 -0.42
CA MET A 250 -13.28 10.56 -0.74
C MET A 250 -14.73 11.06 -0.67
N PHE A 251 -15.10 11.80 0.38
CA PHE A 251 -16.45 12.36 0.50
C PHE A 251 -16.73 13.39 -0.59
N GLY A 252 -15.76 14.26 -0.89
CA GLY A 252 -15.87 15.22 -1.98
C GLY A 252 -16.07 14.55 -3.34
N ALA A 253 -15.30 13.48 -3.61
CA ALA A 253 -15.47 12.68 -4.81
C ALA A 253 -16.86 12.03 -4.90
N ILE A 254 -17.29 11.36 -3.83
CA ILE A 254 -18.59 10.67 -3.79
C ILE A 254 -19.75 11.67 -3.96
N ILE A 255 -19.73 12.78 -3.22
CA ILE A 255 -20.77 13.82 -3.35
C ILE A 255 -20.77 14.39 -4.77
N GLY A 256 -19.60 14.71 -5.33
CA GLY A 256 -19.51 15.22 -6.69
C GLY A 256 -20.04 14.24 -7.75
N ILE A 257 -19.74 12.94 -7.63
CA ILE A 257 -20.29 11.91 -8.53
C ILE A 257 -21.81 11.79 -8.38
N VAL A 258 -22.34 11.89 -7.15
CA VAL A 258 -23.79 11.85 -6.89
C VAL A 258 -24.50 13.06 -7.50
N VAL A 259 -23.90 14.26 -7.40
CA VAL A 259 -24.47 15.51 -7.92
C VAL A 259 -24.35 15.57 -9.45
N LEU A 260 -23.15 15.35 -9.99
CA LEU A 260 -22.86 15.48 -11.41
C LEU A 260 -23.45 14.33 -12.24
N ARG A 261 -23.45 13.12 -11.68
CA ARG A 261 -23.85 11.87 -12.37
C ARG A 261 -23.15 11.71 -13.73
N PRO A 262 -21.81 11.78 -13.79
CA PRO A 262 -21.10 11.80 -15.07
C PRO A 262 -21.38 10.53 -15.85
N GLU A 263 -21.59 10.67 -17.16
CA GLU A 263 -21.76 9.54 -18.06
C GLU A 263 -20.38 8.92 -18.38
N ILE A 264 -20.33 7.61 -18.44
CA ILE A 264 -19.14 6.87 -18.87
C ILE A 264 -19.02 7.00 -20.38
N GLN A 265 -17.93 7.65 -20.85
CA GLN A 265 -17.63 7.85 -22.26
C GLN A 265 -16.64 6.81 -22.79
N MET A 266 -15.85 6.20 -21.90
CA MET A 266 -14.88 5.17 -22.24
C MET A 266 -15.58 3.86 -22.63
N ASP A 267 -15.00 3.13 -23.57
CA ASP A 267 -15.47 1.80 -23.96
C ASP A 267 -15.40 0.81 -22.78
N GLY A 268 -16.42 -0.07 -22.70
CA GLY A 268 -16.48 -1.09 -21.67
C GLY A 268 -15.34 -2.09 -21.75
N PHE A 269 -15.01 -2.50 -22.97
CA PHE A 269 -13.90 -3.40 -23.27
C PHE A 269 -13.25 -2.98 -24.59
N ILE A 270 -11.94 -2.75 -24.60
CA ILE A 270 -11.21 -2.29 -25.78
C ILE A 270 -10.54 -3.47 -26.49
N GLY A 271 -9.95 -4.40 -25.75
CA GLY A 271 -9.32 -5.58 -26.35
C GLY A 271 -8.39 -6.33 -25.38
N PHE A 272 -8.00 -7.54 -25.77
CA PHE A 272 -7.02 -8.35 -25.04
C PHE A 272 -5.57 -7.91 -25.30
N ASN A 273 -5.32 -7.14 -26.34
CA ASN A 273 -4.04 -6.52 -26.67
C ASN A 273 -4.29 -5.09 -27.11
N VAL A 274 -3.76 -4.14 -26.35
CA VAL A 274 -3.91 -2.70 -26.63
C VAL A 274 -2.51 -2.09 -26.61
N ASN A 275 -2.12 -1.47 -27.73
CA ASN A 275 -0.79 -0.86 -27.89
C ASN A 275 0.37 -1.81 -27.55
N GLY A 276 0.26 -3.10 -27.87
CA GLY A 276 1.27 -4.11 -27.56
C GLY A 276 1.23 -4.64 -26.11
N GLN A 277 0.35 -4.10 -25.28
CA GLN A 277 0.15 -4.58 -23.91
C GLN A 277 -0.97 -5.63 -23.86
N TYR A 278 -0.65 -6.80 -23.31
CA TYR A 278 -1.64 -7.86 -23.14
C TYR A 278 -2.42 -7.69 -21.84
N LEU A 279 -3.75 -7.80 -21.89
CA LEU A 279 -4.61 -7.73 -20.72
C LEU A 279 -4.14 -8.69 -19.61
N PHE A 280 -3.85 -9.95 -19.97
CA PHE A 280 -3.19 -10.88 -19.07
C PHE A 280 -1.68 -10.93 -19.38
N PRO A 281 -0.80 -10.66 -18.43
CA PRO A 281 -1.01 -10.43 -17.00
C PRO A 281 -1.11 -8.93 -16.61
N ILE A 282 -0.98 -7.99 -17.56
CA ILE A 282 -0.70 -6.57 -17.29
C ILE A 282 -1.81 -5.91 -16.47
N LEU A 283 -3.08 -6.13 -16.79
CA LEU A 283 -4.20 -5.62 -15.99
C LEU A 283 -4.03 -5.93 -14.50
N PHE A 284 -3.73 -7.19 -14.21
CA PHE A 284 -3.69 -7.73 -12.86
C PHE A 284 -2.51 -7.17 -12.06
N VAL A 285 -1.34 -6.99 -12.66
CA VAL A 285 -0.17 -6.44 -11.97
C VAL A 285 -0.19 -4.91 -11.90
N THR A 286 -0.85 -4.24 -12.83
CA THR A 286 -1.01 -2.79 -12.84
C THR A 286 -1.98 -2.35 -11.76
N VAL A 287 -3.14 -3.01 -11.64
CA VAL A 287 -4.09 -2.80 -10.54
C VAL A 287 -3.69 -3.68 -9.36
N ALA A 288 -2.56 -3.38 -8.76
CA ALA A 288 -2.08 -4.11 -7.58
C ALA A 288 -2.84 -3.67 -6.32
N CYS A 289 -2.53 -2.51 -5.76
CA CYS A 289 -3.02 -2.10 -4.45
C CYS A 289 -4.56 -2.03 -4.37
N GLY A 290 -5.24 -1.56 -5.43
CA GLY A 290 -6.70 -1.51 -5.45
C GLY A 290 -7.42 -2.87 -5.49
N ALA A 291 -6.69 -3.99 -5.62
CA ALA A 291 -7.24 -5.33 -5.65
C ALA A 291 -6.56 -6.28 -4.66
N ILE A 292 -5.24 -6.35 -4.66
CA ILE A 292 -4.42 -7.12 -3.71
C ILE A 292 -2.99 -6.58 -3.69
N SER A 293 -2.39 -6.41 -2.50
CA SER A 293 -1.04 -5.88 -2.34
C SER A 293 -0.25 -6.62 -1.27
N GLY A 294 0.95 -7.06 -1.63
CA GLY A 294 1.87 -7.69 -0.66
C GLY A 294 2.37 -6.72 0.40
N PHE A 295 2.50 -5.44 0.06
CA PHE A 295 2.87 -4.40 1.02
C PHE A 295 1.88 -4.32 2.20
N HIS A 296 0.57 -4.52 1.96
CA HIS A 296 -0.44 -4.53 3.01
C HIS A 296 -0.17 -5.59 4.08
N SER A 297 0.30 -6.78 3.68
CA SER A 297 0.63 -7.83 4.64
C SER A 297 1.78 -7.45 5.56
N LEU A 298 2.75 -6.68 5.07
CA LEU A 298 3.86 -6.15 5.85
C LEU A 298 3.39 -5.05 6.82
N VAL A 299 2.52 -4.14 6.37
CA VAL A 299 1.92 -3.09 7.22
C VAL A 299 1.02 -3.72 8.29
N GLY A 300 0.15 -4.64 7.89
CA GLY A 300 -0.77 -5.35 8.79
C GLY A 300 -0.04 -6.08 9.91
N SER A 301 0.95 -6.90 9.54
CA SER A 301 1.72 -7.71 10.50
C SER A 301 2.81 -6.92 11.24
N GLY A 302 3.43 -5.95 10.59
CA GLY A 302 4.54 -5.20 11.16
C GLY A 302 4.14 -4.05 12.09
N THR A 303 2.97 -3.46 11.87
CA THR A 303 2.55 -2.24 12.56
C THR A 303 1.16 -2.38 13.19
N SER A 304 0.13 -2.69 12.41
CA SER A 304 -1.26 -2.64 12.87
C SER A 304 -1.60 -3.73 13.90
N ALA A 305 -0.99 -4.91 13.79
CA ALA A 305 -1.18 -6.01 14.73
C ALA A 305 -0.72 -5.67 16.15
N LYS A 306 0.28 -4.80 16.28
CA LYS A 306 0.82 -4.34 17.56
C LYS A 306 -0.06 -3.31 18.26
N GLN A 307 -1.05 -2.76 17.56
CA GLN A 307 -1.93 -1.71 18.04
C GLN A 307 -3.39 -2.16 18.16
N LEU A 308 -3.70 -3.39 17.78
CA LEU A 308 -5.07 -3.90 17.75
C LEU A 308 -5.65 -4.05 19.16
N TYR A 309 -6.77 -3.36 19.44
CA TYR A 309 -7.40 -3.37 20.76
C TYR A 309 -8.13 -4.69 21.05
N LYS A 310 -8.91 -5.20 20.09
CA LYS A 310 -9.67 -6.46 20.18
C LYS A 310 -9.45 -7.31 18.92
N GLU A 311 -9.54 -8.64 19.05
CA GLU A 311 -9.43 -9.53 17.89
C GLU A 311 -10.49 -9.26 16.82
N SER A 312 -11.72 -8.91 17.20
CA SER A 312 -12.80 -8.57 16.25
C SER A 312 -12.50 -7.34 15.39
N ASP A 313 -11.63 -6.43 15.84
CA ASP A 313 -11.21 -5.28 15.07
C ASP A 313 -10.32 -5.69 13.88
N ALA A 314 -9.70 -6.88 13.89
CA ALA A 314 -8.92 -7.38 12.77
C ALA A 314 -9.74 -7.49 11.47
N LYS A 315 -11.02 -7.87 11.56
CA LYS A 315 -11.93 -7.86 10.42
C LYS A 315 -12.18 -6.45 9.89
N LYS A 316 -12.43 -5.49 10.78
CA LYS A 316 -12.71 -4.09 10.38
C LYS A 316 -11.48 -3.46 9.73
N ILE A 317 -10.31 -3.67 10.34
CA ILE A 317 -9.05 -3.03 9.94
C ILE A 317 -8.44 -3.75 8.75
N GLY A 318 -8.32 -5.08 8.74
CA GLY A 318 -7.78 -5.81 7.59
C GLY A 318 -8.78 -5.87 6.44
N TYR A 319 -9.87 -6.62 6.60
CA TYR A 319 -10.84 -6.83 5.52
C TYR A 319 -11.56 -5.53 5.13
N GLY A 320 -12.00 -4.74 6.14
CA GLY A 320 -12.76 -3.51 5.90
C GLY A 320 -11.94 -2.43 5.19
N ALA A 321 -10.70 -2.18 5.59
CA ALA A 321 -9.85 -1.18 4.93
C ALA A 321 -9.58 -1.54 3.47
N MET A 322 -9.32 -2.83 3.16
CA MET A 322 -9.12 -3.29 1.78
C MET A 322 -10.35 -3.03 0.89
N LEU A 323 -11.57 -3.21 1.42
CA LEU A 323 -12.79 -2.91 0.65
C LEU A 323 -12.99 -1.39 0.45
N ILE A 324 -12.62 -0.56 1.44
CA ILE A 324 -12.62 0.90 1.29
C ILE A 324 -11.58 1.33 0.23
N GLU A 325 -10.43 0.68 0.20
CA GLU A 325 -9.41 0.91 -0.82
C GLU A 325 -9.89 0.48 -2.21
N GLY A 326 -10.60 -0.64 -2.32
CA GLY A 326 -11.27 -1.04 -3.55
C GLY A 326 -12.29 0.01 -4.02
N LEU A 327 -13.02 0.64 -3.09
CA LEU A 327 -13.93 1.73 -3.43
C LEU A 327 -13.17 2.97 -3.94
N LEU A 328 -12.02 3.30 -3.35
CA LEU A 328 -11.14 4.36 -3.85
C LEU A 328 -10.66 4.04 -5.28
N ALA A 329 -10.31 2.78 -5.56
CA ALA A 329 -9.92 2.33 -6.89
C ALA A 329 -11.07 2.46 -7.92
N ILE A 330 -12.31 2.21 -7.52
CA ILE A 330 -13.50 2.48 -8.35
C ILE A 330 -13.70 3.98 -8.59
N VAL A 331 -13.51 4.81 -7.56
CA VAL A 331 -13.55 6.28 -7.74
C VAL A 331 -12.46 6.74 -8.72
N ALA A 332 -11.24 6.19 -8.59
CA ALA A 332 -10.15 6.50 -9.52
C ALA A 332 -10.49 6.06 -10.97
N LEU A 333 -11.08 4.90 -11.14
CA LEU A 333 -11.56 4.45 -12.45
C LEU A 333 -12.63 5.39 -13.02
N ILE A 334 -13.55 5.89 -12.19
CA ILE A 334 -14.58 6.85 -12.63
C ILE A 334 -13.95 8.15 -13.13
N THR A 335 -12.85 8.62 -12.52
CA THR A 335 -12.16 9.86 -12.96
C THR A 335 -11.55 9.75 -14.36
N VAL A 336 -11.35 8.56 -14.87
CA VAL A 336 -10.89 8.33 -16.24
C VAL A 336 -12.05 7.91 -17.16
N ALA A 337 -12.97 7.08 -16.67
CA ALA A 337 -14.03 6.50 -17.46
C ALA A 337 -15.03 7.55 -18.02
N TYR A 338 -15.18 8.70 -17.36
CA TYR A 338 -16.03 9.80 -17.85
C TYR A 338 -15.35 10.67 -18.91
N LEU A 339 -14.05 10.51 -19.14
CA LEU A 339 -13.31 11.28 -20.13
C LEU A 339 -13.43 10.66 -21.52
N ALA A 340 -13.42 11.52 -22.55
CA ALA A 340 -13.18 11.06 -23.91
C ALA A 340 -11.74 10.57 -24.06
N SER A 341 -11.51 9.58 -24.92
CA SER A 341 -10.20 8.92 -25.09
C SER A 341 -9.06 9.89 -25.44
N SER A 342 -9.33 10.94 -26.23
CA SER A 342 -8.36 11.99 -26.56
C SER A 342 -7.92 12.76 -25.32
N LYS A 343 -8.88 13.20 -24.49
CA LYS A 343 -8.59 13.94 -23.27
C LYS A 343 -7.82 13.09 -22.24
N TYR A 344 -8.15 11.79 -22.16
CA TYR A 344 -7.39 10.86 -21.33
C TYR A 344 -5.92 10.79 -21.77
N GLY A 345 -5.65 10.64 -23.08
CA GLY A 345 -4.30 10.62 -23.62
C GLY A 345 -3.51 11.89 -23.31
N ASP A 346 -4.14 13.05 -23.48
CA ASP A 346 -3.50 14.35 -23.18
C ASP A 346 -3.13 14.51 -21.70
N LEU A 347 -4.02 14.13 -20.79
CA LEU A 347 -3.79 14.21 -19.35
C LEU A 347 -2.71 13.23 -18.88
N MET A 348 -2.69 12.03 -19.48
CA MET A 348 -1.63 11.04 -19.20
C MET A 348 -0.26 11.53 -19.67
N ALA A 349 -0.16 12.16 -20.84
CA ALA A 349 1.08 12.74 -21.35
C ALA A 349 1.57 13.94 -20.52
N ASN A 350 0.64 14.72 -19.94
CA ASN A 350 0.92 15.97 -19.21
C ASN A 350 0.79 15.83 -17.69
N GLY A 351 1.36 14.80 -17.08
CA GLY A 351 1.38 14.63 -15.63
C GLY A 351 0.92 13.26 -15.13
N GLY A 352 0.61 12.34 -16.04
CA GLY A 352 0.34 10.94 -15.73
C GLY A 352 -0.98 10.71 -14.96
N PRO A 353 -1.11 9.52 -14.33
CA PRO A 353 -2.35 9.10 -13.68
C PRO A 353 -2.78 10.02 -12.52
N VAL A 354 -1.82 10.61 -11.82
CA VAL A 354 -2.11 11.53 -10.70
C VAL A 354 -2.82 12.78 -11.21
N ASN A 355 -2.40 13.32 -12.37
CA ASN A 355 -3.03 14.46 -12.98
C ASN A 355 -4.46 14.13 -13.47
N VAL A 356 -4.67 12.95 -14.05
CA VAL A 356 -6.01 12.47 -14.45
C VAL A 356 -6.94 12.44 -13.24
N PHE A 357 -6.48 11.86 -12.13
CA PHE A 357 -7.26 11.77 -10.90
C PHE A 357 -7.57 13.15 -10.32
N ALA A 358 -6.56 14.03 -10.20
CA ALA A 358 -6.72 15.36 -9.63
C ALA A 358 -7.69 16.22 -10.45
N GLU A 359 -7.62 16.12 -11.78
CA GLU A 359 -8.52 16.80 -12.70
C GLU A 359 -9.98 16.29 -12.57
N GLY A 360 -10.14 14.96 -12.49
CA GLY A 360 -11.46 14.34 -12.31
C GLY A 360 -12.12 14.72 -10.98
N ILE A 361 -11.37 14.59 -9.87
CA ILE A 361 -11.89 14.97 -8.55
C ILE A 361 -12.20 16.48 -8.48
N ALA A 362 -11.31 17.34 -9.02
CA ALA A 362 -11.57 18.78 -9.08
C ALA A 362 -12.85 19.12 -9.86
N THR A 363 -13.08 18.42 -10.97
CA THR A 363 -14.32 18.55 -11.77
C THR A 363 -15.55 18.14 -10.95
N PHE A 364 -15.46 17.03 -10.21
CA PHE A 364 -16.57 16.58 -9.35
C PHE A 364 -16.81 17.54 -8.19
N MET A 365 -15.77 18.06 -7.55
CA MET A 365 -15.89 19.02 -6.46
C MET A 365 -16.41 20.39 -6.92
N ALA A 366 -16.16 20.80 -8.15
CA ALA A 366 -16.65 22.05 -8.71
C ALA A 366 -18.19 22.09 -8.80
N THR A 367 -18.85 20.93 -8.90
CA THR A 367 -20.32 20.85 -8.99
C THR A 367 -21.06 21.31 -7.74
N PHE A 368 -20.40 21.31 -6.59
CA PHE A 368 -20.98 21.82 -5.33
C PHE A 368 -20.23 23.07 -4.79
N GLY A 369 -19.59 23.84 -5.69
CA GLY A 369 -19.12 25.21 -5.42
C GLY A 369 -17.66 25.32 -4.99
N ILE A 370 -16.85 24.24 -5.03
CA ILE A 370 -15.41 24.33 -4.79
C ILE A 370 -14.72 24.75 -6.09
N PRO A 371 -13.97 25.90 -6.12
CA PRO A 371 -13.25 26.31 -7.32
C PRO A 371 -12.31 25.23 -7.84
N PHE A 372 -12.34 24.97 -9.16
CA PHE A 372 -11.57 23.90 -9.80
C PHE A 372 -10.08 23.87 -9.40
N GLY A 373 -9.40 25.04 -9.42
CA GLY A 373 -8.00 25.16 -9.04
C GLY A 373 -7.75 24.70 -7.60
N ILE A 374 -8.62 25.08 -6.66
CA ILE A 374 -8.52 24.67 -5.24
C ILE A 374 -8.74 23.17 -5.13
N GLY A 375 -9.75 22.62 -5.80
CA GLY A 375 -10.02 21.18 -5.83
C GLY A 375 -8.85 20.36 -6.39
N LYS A 376 -8.22 20.84 -7.48
CA LYS A 376 -7.07 20.18 -8.11
C LYS A 376 -5.84 20.18 -7.18
N THR A 377 -5.48 21.35 -6.63
CA THR A 377 -4.34 21.45 -5.70
C THR A 377 -4.57 20.64 -4.43
N PHE A 378 -5.79 20.69 -3.86
CA PHE A 378 -6.15 19.87 -2.71
C PHE A 378 -5.98 18.38 -2.99
N THR A 379 -6.47 17.89 -4.14
CA THR A 379 -6.36 16.49 -4.52
C THR A 379 -4.91 16.08 -4.76
N SER A 380 -4.13 16.91 -5.46
CA SER A 380 -2.69 16.70 -5.65
C SER A 380 -1.93 16.64 -4.34
N LEU A 381 -2.23 17.53 -3.39
CA LEU A 381 -1.67 17.49 -2.04
C LEU A 381 -2.05 16.19 -1.32
N ALA A 382 -3.32 15.79 -1.37
CA ALA A 382 -3.79 14.57 -0.72
C ALA A 382 -3.04 13.34 -1.26
N ILE A 383 -2.89 13.22 -2.58
CA ILE A 383 -2.14 12.10 -3.20
C ILE A 383 -0.67 12.12 -2.77
N SER A 384 -0.02 13.29 -2.79
CA SER A 384 1.37 13.41 -2.34
C SER A 384 1.53 13.02 -0.88
N ALA A 385 0.59 13.42 -0.03
CA ALA A 385 0.60 13.09 1.39
C ALA A 385 0.47 11.58 1.62
N PHE A 386 -0.39 10.88 0.85
CA PHE A 386 -0.52 9.40 0.91
C PHE A 386 0.71 8.70 0.37
N ALA A 387 1.22 9.16 -0.77
CA ALA A 387 2.43 8.60 -1.36
C ALA A 387 3.64 8.75 -0.42
N LEU A 388 3.77 9.91 0.26
CA LEU A 388 4.79 10.14 1.27
C LEU A 388 4.62 9.23 2.49
N THR A 389 3.38 9.01 2.96
CA THR A 389 3.10 8.07 4.07
C THR A 389 3.55 6.65 3.72
N SER A 390 3.18 6.17 2.52
CA SER A 390 3.60 4.85 2.05
C SER A 390 5.11 4.78 1.83
N LEU A 391 5.72 5.85 1.32
CA LEU A 391 7.16 5.97 1.10
C LEU A 391 7.96 5.84 2.40
N ASP A 392 7.54 6.55 3.45
CA ASP A 392 8.19 6.50 4.77
C ASP A 392 8.01 5.13 5.43
N THR A 393 6.79 4.59 5.39
CA THR A 393 6.48 3.28 5.95
C THR A 393 7.26 2.18 5.21
N ALA A 394 7.32 2.23 3.88
CA ALA A 394 8.11 1.29 3.08
C ALA A 394 9.60 1.36 3.39
N THR A 395 10.17 2.57 3.53
CA THR A 395 11.59 2.75 3.85
C THR A 395 11.92 2.20 5.25
N ARG A 396 11.05 2.45 6.22
CA ARG A 396 11.20 1.92 7.59
C ARG A 396 11.08 0.40 7.62
N LEU A 397 10.09 -0.17 6.95
CA LEU A 397 9.92 -1.62 6.84
C LEU A 397 11.10 -2.27 6.12
N ALA A 398 11.59 -1.67 5.04
CA ALA A 398 12.76 -2.16 4.31
C ALA A 398 14.01 -2.19 5.21
N ARG A 399 14.23 -1.14 6.02
CA ARG A 399 15.29 -1.13 7.02
C ARG A 399 15.13 -2.28 8.02
N PHE A 400 13.94 -2.46 8.61
CA PHE A 400 13.69 -3.53 9.58
C PHE A 400 13.93 -4.91 8.97
N ILE A 401 13.38 -5.17 7.78
CA ILE A 401 13.56 -6.45 7.10
C ILE A 401 15.02 -6.70 6.73
N PHE A 402 15.77 -5.66 6.35
CA PHE A 402 17.21 -5.76 6.14
C PHE A 402 17.96 -6.13 7.42
N GLN A 403 17.57 -5.55 8.56
CA GLN A 403 18.14 -5.90 9.87
C GLN A 403 17.78 -7.35 10.27
N GLU A 404 16.49 -7.75 10.07
CA GLU A 404 16.02 -9.13 10.35
C GLU A 404 16.76 -10.21 9.53
N PHE A 405 17.25 -9.86 8.33
CA PHE A 405 18.03 -10.79 7.50
C PHE A 405 19.32 -11.28 8.21
N PHE A 406 19.88 -10.48 9.09
CA PHE A 406 21.10 -10.82 9.85
C PHE A 406 20.82 -11.52 11.19
N ASP A 407 19.59 -11.97 11.45
CA ASP A 407 19.17 -12.68 12.68
C ASP A 407 19.45 -11.90 13.98
N THR A 408 19.33 -10.58 13.95
CA THR A 408 19.54 -9.70 15.13
C THR A 408 18.29 -9.52 15.99
N ASN A 409 17.30 -10.36 15.82
CA ASN A 409 16.02 -10.30 16.54
C ASN A 409 16.22 -10.51 18.05
N GLY A 410 15.70 -9.59 18.84
CA GLY A 410 15.82 -9.61 20.30
C GLY A 410 17.08 -8.97 20.86
N MET A 411 17.98 -8.49 20.01
CA MET A 411 19.14 -7.68 20.38
C MET A 411 18.78 -6.20 20.40
N ASP A 412 19.39 -5.44 21.30
CA ASP A 412 19.33 -3.98 21.20
C ASP A 412 20.16 -3.44 20.02
N ASP A 413 20.00 -2.15 19.64
CA ASP A 413 20.72 -1.55 18.51
C ASP A 413 22.26 -1.64 18.65
N LYS A 414 22.78 -1.70 19.88
CA LYS A 414 24.23 -1.81 20.14
C LYS A 414 24.71 -3.24 19.97
N GLU A 415 24.01 -4.19 20.56
CA GLU A 415 24.31 -5.62 20.44
C GLU A 415 24.21 -6.09 18.99
N ALA A 416 23.14 -5.69 18.28
CA ALA A 416 22.97 -5.99 16.87
C ALA A 416 24.10 -5.41 16.01
N THR A 417 24.54 -4.17 16.29
CA THR A 417 25.64 -3.52 15.58
C THR A 417 26.99 -4.20 15.87
N GLN A 418 27.21 -4.68 17.09
CA GLN A 418 28.40 -5.44 17.43
C GLN A 418 28.45 -6.81 16.76
N ALA A 419 27.29 -7.47 16.64
CA ALA A 419 27.19 -8.76 15.96
C ALA A 419 27.39 -8.60 14.43
N ASN A 420 26.81 -7.56 13.82
CA ASN A 420 26.98 -7.25 12.40
C ASN A 420 26.82 -5.74 12.15
N PRO A 421 27.87 -5.04 11.68
CA PRO A 421 27.79 -3.60 11.37
C PRO A 421 26.70 -3.22 10.38
N LEU A 422 26.30 -4.12 9.47
CA LEU A 422 25.19 -3.90 8.51
C LEU A 422 23.83 -3.85 9.20
N SER A 423 23.69 -4.38 10.41
CA SER A 423 22.46 -4.31 11.22
C SER A 423 22.27 -2.97 11.91
N ASN A 424 23.27 -2.07 11.85
CA ASN A 424 23.13 -0.71 12.37
C ASN A 424 21.99 0.02 11.65
N LYS A 425 21.09 0.67 12.41
CA LYS A 425 19.91 1.33 11.83
C LYS A 425 20.24 2.42 10.80
N TYR A 426 21.36 3.13 10.98
CA TYR A 426 21.77 4.17 10.03
C TYR A 426 22.37 3.54 8.77
N VAL A 427 23.20 2.52 8.90
CA VAL A 427 23.83 1.82 7.78
C VAL A 427 22.76 1.11 6.92
N SER A 428 21.86 0.36 7.54
CA SER A 428 20.77 -0.32 6.85
C SER A 428 19.81 0.66 6.14
N THR A 429 19.55 1.83 6.76
CA THR A 429 18.76 2.88 6.12
C THR A 429 19.48 3.51 4.92
N VAL A 430 20.79 3.83 5.05
CA VAL A 430 21.59 4.37 3.94
C VAL A 430 21.57 3.41 2.76
N ILE A 431 21.83 2.11 2.99
CA ILE A 431 21.84 1.10 1.93
C ILE A 431 20.47 1.07 1.23
N THR A 432 19.39 1.02 2.00
CA THR A 432 18.02 1.00 1.46
C THR A 432 17.72 2.25 0.62
N VAL A 433 18.01 3.44 1.16
CA VAL A 433 17.74 4.72 0.49
C VAL A 433 18.59 4.90 -0.77
N VAL A 434 19.87 4.54 -0.72
CA VAL A 434 20.76 4.63 -1.89
C VAL A 434 20.30 3.68 -3.00
N CYS A 435 20.01 2.42 -2.67
CA CYS A 435 19.50 1.45 -3.65
C CYS A 435 18.18 1.91 -4.28
N SER A 436 17.24 2.43 -3.45
CA SER A 436 15.96 2.95 -3.95
C SER A 436 16.14 4.22 -4.79
N GLY A 437 17.05 5.11 -4.39
CA GLY A 437 17.37 6.35 -5.12
C GLY A 437 17.97 6.07 -6.50
N LEU A 438 18.89 5.11 -6.60
CA LEU A 438 19.45 4.67 -7.88
C LEU A 438 18.37 4.14 -8.83
N LEU A 439 17.39 3.41 -8.31
CA LEU A 439 16.24 2.96 -9.11
C LEU A 439 15.31 4.13 -9.46
N ALA A 440 15.06 5.05 -8.54
CA ALA A 440 14.16 6.19 -8.78
C ALA A 440 14.61 7.06 -9.95
N VAL A 441 15.91 7.18 -10.22
CA VAL A 441 16.46 7.91 -11.37
C VAL A 441 16.00 7.32 -12.71
N MET A 442 15.61 6.04 -12.76
CA MET A 442 15.16 5.40 -14.01
C MET A 442 13.79 5.86 -14.50
N GLY A 443 13.03 6.51 -13.65
CA GLY A 443 11.68 6.99 -13.95
C GLY A 443 10.58 5.97 -13.65
N TYR A 444 9.40 6.50 -13.39
CA TYR A 444 8.22 5.77 -12.98
C TYR A 444 7.77 4.69 -13.96
N GLU A 445 7.71 5.00 -15.25
CA GLU A 445 7.19 4.10 -16.30
C GLU A 445 7.93 2.76 -16.37
N LYS A 446 9.25 2.78 -16.11
CA LYS A 446 10.09 1.59 -16.12
C LYS A 446 10.00 0.76 -14.84
N ILE A 447 9.79 1.42 -13.70
CA ILE A 447 9.76 0.77 -12.38
C ILE A 447 8.40 0.13 -12.10
N TRP A 448 7.30 0.78 -12.51
CA TRP A 448 5.94 0.38 -12.15
C TRP A 448 5.58 -1.06 -12.51
N PRO A 449 5.87 -1.60 -13.71
CA PRO A 449 5.54 -2.98 -14.06
C PRO A 449 6.25 -4.01 -13.18
N ILE A 450 7.53 -3.77 -12.85
CA ILE A 450 8.32 -4.66 -11.99
C ILE A 450 7.86 -4.54 -10.54
N PHE A 451 7.60 -3.31 -10.08
CA PHE A 451 7.02 -3.06 -8.76
C PHE A 451 5.68 -3.78 -8.60
N GLY A 452 4.78 -3.65 -9.56
CA GLY A 452 3.48 -4.33 -9.52
C GLY A 452 3.61 -5.85 -9.43
N SER A 453 4.48 -6.44 -10.27
CA SER A 453 4.75 -7.87 -10.25
C SER A 453 5.36 -8.35 -8.93
N ALA A 454 6.37 -7.63 -8.42
CA ALA A 454 7.04 -7.96 -7.15
C ALA A 454 6.09 -7.83 -5.96
N ASN A 455 5.31 -6.75 -5.91
CA ASN A 455 4.34 -6.50 -4.84
C ASN A 455 3.24 -7.57 -4.79
N GLN A 456 2.73 -7.99 -5.94
CA GLN A 456 1.73 -9.06 -6.01
C GLN A 456 2.32 -10.44 -5.74
N LEU A 457 3.57 -10.68 -6.12
CA LEU A 457 4.26 -11.92 -5.76
C LEU A 457 4.50 -11.99 -4.25
N LEU A 458 4.80 -10.87 -3.61
CA LEU A 458 4.86 -10.74 -2.15
C LEU A 458 3.50 -11.10 -1.51
N ALA A 459 2.39 -10.67 -2.13
CA ALA A 459 1.04 -11.04 -1.70
C ALA A 459 0.80 -12.57 -1.79
N ALA A 460 1.20 -13.20 -2.89
CA ALA A 460 1.08 -14.63 -3.07
C ALA A 460 1.87 -15.42 -2.00
N ILE A 461 3.08 -14.95 -1.67
CA ILE A 461 3.93 -15.57 -0.63
C ILE A 461 3.30 -15.37 0.76
N ALA A 462 2.77 -14.19 1.06
CA ALA A 462 2.07 -13.93 2.31
C ALA A 462 0.81 -14.81 2.46
N LEU A 463 -0.02 -14.89 1.41
CA LEU A 463 -1.18 -15.80 1.38
C LEU A 463 -0.78 -17.25 1.63
N MET A 464 0.32 -17.70 1.03
CA MET A 464 0.86 -19.05 1.22
C MET A 464 1.29 -19.27 2.67
N ALA A 465 2.00 -18.35 3.28
CA ALA A 465 2.43 -18.42 4.68
C ALA A 465 1.22 -18.51 5.64
N ILE A 466 0.19 -17.70 5.41
CA ILE A 466 -1.04 -17.70 6.20
C ILE A 466 -1.80 -19.01 6.01
N ALA A 467 -1.90 -19.52 4.77
CA ALA A 467 -2.55 -20.80 4.47
C ALA A 467 -1.87 -21.99 5.16
N ILE A 468 -0.54 -22.02 5.16
CA ILE A 468 0.24 -23.04 5.87
C ILE A 468 -0.03 -22.96 7.37
N TRP A 469 0.00 -21.75 7.97
CA TRP A 469 -0.31 -21.57 9.38
C TRP A 469 -1.73 -21.99 9.74
N LEU A 470 -2.75 -21.58 8.99
CA LEU A 470 -4.15 -21.99 9.23
C LEU A 470 -4.34 -23.51 9.09
N SER A 471 -3.66 -24.13 8.12
CA SER A 471 -3.65 -25.58 7.98
C SER A 471 -3.03 -26.26 9.22
N ASN A 472 -1.94 -25.71 9.76
CA ASN A 472 -1.31 -26.20 10.99
C ASN A 472 -2.24 -26.02 12.20
N ALA A 473 -3.00 -24.94 12.24
CA ALA A 473 -4.01 -24.68 13.27
C ALA A 473 -5.33 -25.46 13.10
N LYS A 474 -5.43 -26.36 12.12
CA LYS A 474 -6.64 -27.16 11.76
C LYS A 474 -7.87 -26.29 11.44
N LYS A 475 -7.68 -25.06 10.93
CA LYS A 475 -8.77 -24.10 10.66
C LYS A 475 -9.24 -24.08 9.20
N GLY A 476 -8.68 -24.90 8.34
CA GLY A 476 -9.01 -24.94 6.92
C GLY A 476 -8.56 -23.68 6.16
N CYS A 477 -8.00 -23.86 4.97
CA CYS A 477 -7.37 -22.80 4.17
C CYS A 477 -7.85 -22.79 2.70
N LYS A 478 -9.01 -23.33 2.41
CA LYS A 478 -9.50 -23.49 1.02
C LYS A 478 -9.65 -22.17 0.28
N GLU A 479 -10.04 -21.09 0.95
CA GLU A 479 -10.20 -19.75 0.42
C GLU A 479 -8.90 -19.10 -0.07
N PHE A 480 -7.75 -19.63 0.34
CA PHE A 480 -6.44 -19.17 -0.09
C PHE A 480 -5.93 -19.85 -1.36
N ILE A 481 -6.45 -21.05 -1.71
CA ILE A 481 -5.89 -21.87 -2.79
C ILE A 481 -5.99 -21.14 -4.14
N ILE A 482 -7.19 -20.67 -4.50
CA ILE A 482 -7.41 -19.97 -5.78
C ILE A 482 -6.59 -18.68 -5.84
N PRO A 483 -6.63 -17.77 -4.83
CA PRO A 483 -5.78 -16.60 -4.81
C PRO A 483 -4.28 -16.91 -4.95
N ILE A 484 -3.76 -17.90 -4.23
CA ILE A 484 -2.33 -18.26 -4.30
C ILE A 484 -1.95 -18.72 -5.71
N VAL A 485 -2.70 -19.67 -6.28
CA VAL A 485 -2.38 -20.23 -7.61
C VAL A 485 -2.48 -19.15 -8.68
N PHE A 486 -3.55 -18.37 -8.67
CA PHE A 486 -3.77 -17.30 -9.64
C PHE A 486 -2.66 -16.24 -9.56
N MET A 487 -2.34 -15.76 -8.34
CA MET A 487 -1.32 -14.73 -8.15
C MET A 487 0.08 -15.20 -8.55
N PHE A 488 0.45 -16.45 -8.27
CA PHE A 488 1.72 -17.00 -8.75
C PHE A 488 1.78 -17.07 -10.28
N ILE A 489 0.72 -17.51 -10.94
CA ILE A 489 0.68 -17.56 -12.42
C ILE A 489 0.83 -16.17 -13.01
N VAL A 490 -0.01 -15.23 -12.57
CA VAL A 490 0.01 -13.83 -13.04
C VAL A 490 1.39 -13.20 -12.88
N THR A 491 1.97 -13.32 -11.69
CA THR A 491 3.22 -12.63 -11.35
C THR A 491 4.43 -13.26 -12.00
N ILE A 492 4.49 -14.59 -12.10
CA ILE A 492 5.56 -15.30 -12.82
C ILE A 492 5.53 -14.93 -14.30
N VAL A 493 4.37 -14.97 -14.95
CA VAL A 493 4.23 -14.58 -16.36
C VAL A 493 4.61 -13.12 -16.55
N SER A 494 4.19 -12.23 -15.65
CA SER A 494 4.54 -10.81 -15.72
C SER A 494 6.05 -10.58 -15.57
N LEU A 495 6.71 -11.26 -14.63
CA LEU A 495 8.18 -11.15 -14.47
C LEU A 495 8.92 -11.66 -15.71
N VAL A 496 8.47 -12.77 -16.31
CA VAL A 496 9.07 -13.30 -17.56
C VAL A 496 8.92 -12.30 -18.71
N LEU A 497 7.75 -11.67 -18.85
CA LEU A 497 7.56 -10.62 -19.86
C LEU A 497 8.42 -9.39 -19.57
N ASN A 498 8.50 -8.94 -18.32
CA ASN A 498 9.37 -7.83 -17.92
C ASN A 498 10.85 -8.13 -18.25
N ILE A 499 11.32 -9.36 -18.03
CA ILE A 499 12.67 -9.78 -18.41
C ILE A 499 12.84 -9.67 -19.93
N LYS A 500 11.90 -10.24 -20.70
CA LYS A 500 11.95 -10.22 -22.17
C LYS A 500 11.99 -8.79 -22.71
N ASP A 501 11.14 -7.90 -22.20
CA ASP A 501 11.00 -6.53 -22.71
C ASP A 501 12.17 -5.63 -22.33
N ASN A 502 12.92 -5.97 -21.27
CA ASN A 502 14.07 -5.19 -20.80
C ASN A 502 15.43 -5.76 -21.25
N ILE A 503 15.50 -6.96 -21.83
CA ILE A 503 16.75 -7.49 -22.42
C ILE A 503 17.20 -6.57 -23.56
N GLY A 504 18.46 -6.10 -23.49
CA GLY A 504 19.01 -5.15 -24.44
C GLY A 504 18.65 -3.69 -24.21
N VAL A 505 17.73 -3.39 -23.25
CA VAL A 505 17.29 -2.03 -22.92
C VAL A 505 17.79 -1.62 -21.52
N ASN A 506 17.55 -2.45 -20.51
CA ASN A 506 17.91 -2.13 -19.12
C ASN A 506 18.29 -3.39 -18.33
N TYR A 507 19.60 -3.69 -18.30
CA TYR A 507 20.12 -4.87 -17.61
C TYR A 507 19.91 -4.87 -16.09
N LEU A 508 19.80 -3.70 -15.42
CA LEU A 508 19.54 -3.64 -13.99
C LEU A 508 18.12 -4.11 -13.68
N LEU A 509 17.13 -3.72 -14.47
CA LEU A 509 15.75 -4.19 -14.31
C LEU A 509 15.64 -5.69 -14.62
N VAL A 510 16.36 -6.18 -15.64
CA VAL A 510 16.46 -7.63 -15.93
C VAL A 510 17.03 -8.37 -14.73
N PHE A 511 18.13 -7.88 -14.15
CA PHE A 511 18.75 -8.51 -12.97
C PHE A 511 17.78 -8.58 -11.80
N ILE A 512 17.07 -7.49 -11.49
CA ILE A 512 16.08 -7.44 -10.40
C ILE A 512 14.94 -8.43 -10.68
N ALA A 513 14.38 -8.42 -11.88
CA ALA A 513 13.27 -9.32 -12.24
C ALA A 513 13.68 -10.81 -12.18
N VAL A 514 14.89 -11.15 -12.65
CA VAL A 514 15.46 -12.50 -12.55
C VAL A 514 15.69 -12.89 -11.08
N ALA A 515 16.26 -12.00 -10.27
CA ALA A 515 16.47 -12.27 -8.85
C ALA A 515 15.15 -12.53 -8.11
N LEU A 516 14.12 -11.70 -8.34
CA LEU A 516 12.79 -11.88 -7.78
C LEU A 516 12.15 -13.20 -8.24
N LEU A 517 12.27 -13.55 -9.51
CA LEU A 517 11.74 -14.80 -10.06
C LEU A 517 12.40 -16.02 -9.42
N ILE A 518 13.74 -16.03 -9.32
CA ILE A 518 14.48 -17.12 -8.68
C ILE A 518 14.11 -17.27 -7.22
N LEU A 519 14.07 -16.17 -6.47
CA LEU A 519 13.69 -16.18 -5.05
C LEU A 519 12.26 -16.73 -4.86
N ALA A 520 11.33 -16.32 -5.72
CA ALA A 520 9.95 -16.82 -5.68
C ALA A 520 9.89 -18.34 -5.92
N LEU A 521 10.57 -18.84 -6.94
CA LEU A 521 10.59 -20.27 -7.27
C LEU A 521 11.20 -21.10 -6.13
N ILE A 522 12.25 -20.59 -5.47
CA ILE A 522 12.85 -21.25 -4.31
C ILE A 522 11.86 -21.26 -3.13
N LEU A 523 11.19 -20.15 -2.83
CA LEU A 523 10.19 -20.06 -1.77
C LEU A 523 9.00 -21.00 -2.01
N ILE A 524 8.52 -21.09 -3.24
CA ILE A 524 7.46 -22.05 -3.62
C ILE A 524 7.93 -23.48 -3.38
N LYS A 525 9.15 -23.81 -3.80
CA LYS A 525 9.74 -25.15 -3.58
C LYS A 525 9.84 -25.48 -2.10
N GLU A 526 10.33 -24.57 -1.27
CA GLU A 526 10.44 -24.75 0.19
C GLU A 526 9.05 -24.99 0.80
N ALA A 527 8.03 -24.22 0.40
CA ALA A 527 6.67 -24.38 0.89
C ALA A 527 6.07 -25.75 0.50
N ILE A 528 6.24 -26.17 -0.75
CA ILE A 528 5.77 -27.48 -1.22
C ILE A 528 6.48 -28.62 -0.49
N THR A 529 7.79 -28.49 -0.28
CA THR A 529 8.60 -29.50 0.45
C THR A 529 8.10 -29.63 1.89
N PHE A 530 7.84 -28.49 2.56
CA PHE A 530 7.29 -28.49 3.92
C PHE A 530 5.91 -29.19 3.98
N LEU A 531 4.99 -28.83 3.10
CA LEU A 531 3.65 -29.44 3.04
C LEU A 531 3.70 -30.95 2.78
N ASN A 532 4.60 -31.40 1.91
CA ASN A 532 4.77 -32.82 1.60
C ASN A 532 5.40 -33.61 2.75
N SER A 533 6.37 -33.03 3.48
CA SER A 533 6.99 -33.67 4.66
C SER A 533 5.95 -33.87 5.77
N LYS A 534 5.10 -32.89 6.02
CA LYS A 534 4.02 -32.96 7.00
C LYS A 534 2.99 -34.04 6.66
N ARG A 535 2.56 -34.10 5.38
CA ARG A 535 1.62 -35.11 4.90
C ARG A 535 2.13 -36.56 5.03
N LYS A 536 3.47 -36.71 5.03
CA LYS A 536 4.10 -38.01 5.31
C LYS A 536 4.09 -38.35 6.80
N SER A 537 4.35 -37.37 7.68
CA SER A 537 4.29 -37.56 9.14
C SER A 537 2.88 -37.95 9.61
N GLU A 538 1.85 -37.23 9.12
CA GLU A 538 0.43 -37.50 9.45
C GLU A 538 -0.10 -38.84 8.91
N LYS A 539 0.60 -39.50 7.97
CA LYS A 539 0.26 -40.86 7.48
C LYS A 539 0.97 -41.96 8.24
N ILE A 540 1.94 -41.62 9.05
CA ILE A 540 2.75 -42.59 9.85
C ILE A 540 2.22 -42.66 11.29
N GLU A 541 1.53 -41.59 11.76
CA GLU A 541 0.70 -41.64 12.98
C GLU A 541 -0.70 -42.17 12.68
#